data_db4042701818ea780f3220b1575eda16
#
_entry.id   db4042701818ea780f3220b1575eda16
#
_cell.length_a   1.000
_cell.length_b   1.000
_cell.length_c   1.000
_cell.angle_alpha   90.00
_cell.angle_beta   90.00
_cell.angle_gamma   90.00
#
_symmetry.space_group_name_H-M   'P 1'
#
loop_
_entity.id
_entity.type
_entity.pdbx_description
1 polymer ?
#
loop_
_entity_poly.entity_id
_entity_poly.type
_entity_poly.pdbx_seq_one_letter_code
_entity_poly.pdbx_strand_id
1 'polypeptide(L)'
;MIYIYQELVKKYIGQLSPKDLEDFANKNNISYTKDELIIVYQFIKYHYQDLLDENIKVFEEIRDKINPNLYKQLLNLYIEYKQKYL
;
A
#
# COMPACT_ATOMS: atom_id res chain seq x y z
N MET A 1 3.94 -3.20 21.61
CA MET A 1 5.28 -3.46 21.11
C MET A 1 5.31 -3.46 19.60
N ILE A 2 6.21 -2.69 19.05
CA ILE A 2 6.33 -2.44 17.61
C ILE A 2 6.59 -3.74 16.83
N TYR A 3 7.42 -4.63 17.34
CA TYR A 3 7.78 -5.87 16.65
C TYR A 3 6.60 -6.79 16.37
N ILE A 4 5.64 -6.86 17.28
CA ILE A 4 4.46 -7.72 17.10
C ILE A 4 3.65 -7.23 15.90
N TYR A 5 3.44 -5.92 15.78
CA TYR A 5 2.69 -5.35 14.66
C TYR A 5 3.42 -5.53 13.34
N GLN A 6 4.73 -5.34 13.32
CA GLN A 6 5.52 -5.51 12.10
C GLN A 6 5.46 -6.95 11.59
N GLU A 7 5.55 -7.94 12.48
CA GLU A 7 5.46 -9.35 12.10
C GLU A 7 4.08 -9.70 11.55
N LEU A 8 3.02 -9.17 12.18
CA LEU A 8 1.65 -9.35 11.69
C LEU A 8 1.47 -8.74 10.31
N VAL A 9 2.00 -7.55 10.09
CA VAL A 9 1.92 -6.86 8.79
C VAL A 9 2.69 -7.62 7.73
N LYS A 10 3.89 -8.11 8.03
CA LYS A 10 4.67 -8.92 7.09
C LYS A 10 3.90 -10.15 6.65
N LYS A 11 3.27 -10.83 7.60
CA LYS A 11 2.46 -12.01 7.31
C LYS A 11 1.27 -11.64 6.43
N TYR A 12 0.60 -10.54 6.75
CA TYR A 12 -0.55 -10.07 6.01
C TYR A 12 -0.16 -9.70 4.57
N ILE A 13 0.93 -8.97 4.39
CA ILE A 13 1.44 -8.59 3.08
C ILE A 13 1.85 -9.83 2.29
N GLY A 14 2.44 -10.82 2.96
CA GLY A 14 2.81 -12.09 2.32
C GLY A 14 1.62 -12.82 1.72
N GLN A 15 0.43 -12.65 2.29
CA GLN A 15 -0.82 -13.27 1.83
C GLN A 15 -1.62 -12.36 0.91
N LEU A 16 -1.20 -11.11 0.75
CA LEU A 16 -1.91 -10.14 -0.07
C LEU A 16 -1.93 -10.57 -1.53
N SER A 17 -3.11 -10.48 -2.15
CA SER A 17 -3.29 -10.76 -3.57
C SER A 17 -3.78 -9.52 -4.31
N PRO A 18 -3.65 -9.47 -5.66
CA PRO A 18 -4.24 -8.37 -6.43
C PRO A 18 -5.73 -8.22 -6.22
N LYS A 19 -6.45 -9.34 -5.99
CA LYS A 19 -7.87 -9.31 -5.72
C LYS A 19 -8.20 -8.61 -4.41
N ASP A 20 -7.37 -8.77 -3.39
CA ASP A 20 -7.55 -8.07 -2.12
C ASP A 20 -7.50 -6.56 -2.31
N LEU A 21 -6.57 -6.08 -3.14
CA LEU A 21 -6.46 -4.67 -3.46
C LEU A 21 -7.66 -4.18 -4.27
N GLU A 22 -8.12 -5.00 -5.21
CA GLU A 22 -9.30 -4.70 -6.02
C GLU A 22 -10.54 -4.54 -5.12
N ASP A 23 -10.76 -5.50 -4.23
CA ASP A 23 -11.88 -5.47 -3.29
C ASP A 23 -11.81 -4.23 -2.41
N PHE A 24 -10.64 -3.90 -1.93
CA PHE A 24 -10.42 -2.71 -1.10
C PHE A 24 -10.74 -1.43 -1.87
N ALA A 25 -10.23 -1.31 -3.10
CA ALA A 25 -10.47 -0.13 -3.93
C ALA A 25 -11.96 0.03 -4.24
N ASN A 26 -12.64 -1.06 -4.59
CA ASN A 26 -14.06 -1.04 -4.88
C ASN A 26 -14.87 -0.65 -3.65
N LYS A 27 -14.52 -1.18 -2.49
CA LYS A 27 -15.21 -0.88 -1.23
C LYS A 27 -15.07 0.60 -0.86
N ASN A 28 -13.96 1.21 -1.21
CA ASN A 28 -13.67 2.61 -0.86
C ASN A 28 -13.90 3.58 -2.02
N ASN A 29 -14.51 3.12 -3.10
CA ASN A 29 -14.83 3.93 -4.29
C ASN A 29 -13.59 4.59 -4.90
N ILE A 30 -12.48 3.87 -4.92
CA ILE A 30 -11.22 4.34 -5.51
C ILE A 30 -11.17 3.87 -6.96
N SER A 31 -11.01 4.81 -7.90
CA SER A 31 -10.91 4.49 -9.33
C SER A 31 -9.50 4.00 -9.66
N TYR A 32 -9.43 2.92 -10.44
CA TYR A 32 -8.16 2.33 -10.86
C TYR A 32 -8.33 1.60 -12.19
N THR A 33 -7.21 1.41 -12.89
CA THR A 33 -7.14 0.48 -14.02
C THR A 33 -6.46 -0.80 -13.55
N LYS A 34 -6.57 -1.88 -14.34
CA LYS A 34 -5.89 -3.14 -14.01
C LYS A 34 -4.38 -2.98 -13.93
N ASP A 35 -3.81 -2.19 -14.83
CA ASP A 35 -2.37 -1.94 -14.84
C ASP A 35 -1.93 -1.20 -13.60
N GLU A 36 -2.71 -0.20 -13.18
CA GLU A 36 -2.43 0.54 -11.96
C GLU A 36 -2.51 -0.36 -10.72
N LEU A 37 -3.47 -1.24 -10.68
CA LEU A 37 -3.63 -2.18 -9.58
C LEU A 37 -2.41 -3.10 -9.45
N ILE A 38 -1.91 -3.59 -10.57
CA ILE A 38 -0.71 -4.44 -10.60
C ILE A 38 0.51 -3.65 -10.12
N ILE A 39 0.65 -2.41 -10.56
CA ILE A 39 1.74 -1.53 -10.13
C ILE A 39 1.72 -1.34 -8.61
N VAL A 40 0.55 -1.05 -8.05
CA VAL A 40 0.40 -0.88 -6.60
C VAL A 40 0.73 -2.18 -5.86
N TYR A 41 0.23 -3.31 -6.37
CA TYR A 41 0.48 -4.60 -5.77
C TYR A 41 1.99 -4.91 -5.71
N GLN A 42 2.67 -4.75 -6.84
CA GLN A 42 4.12 -4.99 -6.92
C GLN A 42 4.89 -4.03 -6.03
N PHE A 43 4.46 -2.77 -5.98
CA PHE A 43 5.07 -1.77 -5.11
C PHE A 43 5.01 -2.19 -3.65
N ILE A 44 3.83 -2.60 -3.17
CA ILE A 44 3.64 -3.02 -1.78
C ILE A 44 4.50 -4.26 -1.48
N LYS A 45 4.50 -5.25 -2.37
CA LYS A 45 5.28 -6.48 -2.19
C LYS A 45 6.78 -6.22 -2.16
N TYR A 46 7.23 -5.30 -3.01
CA TYR A 46 8.66 -5.00 -3.11
C TYR A 46 9.15 -4.11 -1.97
N HIS A 47 8.35 -3.14 -1.55
CA HIS A 47 8.75 -2.11 -0.60
C HIS A 47 8.17 -2.26 0.80
N TYR A 48 7.60 -3.43 1.14
CA TYR A 48 6.94 -3.56 2.44
C TYR A 48 7.87 -3.23 3.61
N GLN A 49 9.14 -3.58 3.51
CA GLN A 49 10.09 -3.29 4.58
C GLN A 49 10.36 -1.79 4.69
N ASP A 50 10.49 -1.10 3.56
CA ASP A 50 10.64 0.35 3.53
C ASP A 50 9.44 1.05 4.15
N LEU A 51 8.24 0.54 3.88
CA LEU A 51 7.01 1.09 4.44
C LEU A 51 6.94 0.89 5.95
N LEU A 52 7.39 -0.27 6.44
CA LEU A 52 7.49 -0.52 7.88
C LEU A 52 8.54 0.38 8.55
N ASP A 53 9.60 0.70 7.82
CA ASP A 53 10.67 1.57 8.30
C ASP A 53 10.36 3.06 8.14
N GLU A 54 9.12 3.38 7.74
CA GLU A 54 8.62 4.75 7.55
C GLU A 54 9.38 5.53 6.47
N ASN A 55 9.92 4.84 5.47
CA ASN A 55 10.60 5.47 4.35
C ASN A 55 9.58 5.90 3.27
N ILE A 56 8.92 7.01 3.49
CA ILE A 56 7.86 7.51 2.61
C ILE A 56 8.37 7.88 1.21
N LYS A 57 9.67 8.08 1.05
CA LYS A 57 10.25 8.44 -0.24
C LYS A 57 10.05 7.39 -1.31
N VAL A 58 9.84 6.12 -0.93
CA VAL A 58 9.62 5.05 -1.90
C VAL A 58 8.36 5.28 -2.73
N PHE A 59 7.40 6.05 -2.22
CA PHE A 59 6.19 6.38 -2.96
C PHE A 59 6.47 7.17 -4.24
N GLU A 60 7.59 7.87 -4.32
CA GLU A 60 7.96 8.62 -5.51
C GLU A 60 8.10 7.72 -6.74
N GLU A 61 8.43 6.44 -6.54
CA GLU A 61 8.57 5.48 -7.65
C GLU A 61 7.29 5.27 -8.43
N ILE A 62 6.14 5.37 -7.77
CA ILE A 62 4.86 5.11 -8.42
C ILE A 62 4.05 6.37 -8.69
N ARG A 63 4.53 7.54 -8.26
CA ARG A 63 3.78 8.79 -8.38
C ARG A 63 3.30 9.05 -9.81
N ASP A 64 4.17 8.82 -10.79
CA ASP A 64 3.86 9.11 -12.19
C ASP A 64 3.33 7.88 -12.95
N LYS A 65 3.20 6.74 -12.27
CA LYS A 65 2.76 5.47 -12.88
C LYS A 65 1.30 5.16 -12.63
N ILE A 66 0.67 5.86 -11.70
CA ILE A 66 -0.74 5.68 -11.37
C ILE A 66 -1.43 7.05 -11.40
N ASN A 67 -2.77 7.04 -11.45
CA ASN A 67 -3.49 8.30 -11.50
C ASN A 67 -3.34 9.07 -10.17
N PRO A 68 -3.40 10.42 -10.22
CA PRO A 68 -3.16 11.25 -9.02
C PRO A 68 -4.10 10.95 -7.86
N ASN A 69 -5.36 10.63 -8.16
CA ASN A 69 -6.32 10.32 -7.10
C ASN A 69 -5.97 9.00 -6.40
N LEU A 70 -5.62 7.98 -7.17
CA LEU A 70 -5.19 6.70 -6.61
C LEU A 70 -3.93 6.87 -5.75
N TYR A 71 -2.98 7.65 -6.25
CA TYR A 71 -1.75 7.96 -5.52
C TYR A 71 -2.05 8.63 -4.18
N LYS A 72 -2.92 9.64 -4.20
CA LYS A 72 -3.31 10.37 -3.00
C LYS A 72 -3.98 9.46 -1.98
N GLN A 73 -4.90 8.60 -2.44
CA GLN A 73 -5.59 7.66 -1.57
C GLN A 73 -4.62 6.66 -0.95
N LEU A 74 -3.67 6.19 -1.73
CA LEU A 74 -2.66 5.25 -1.25
C LEU A 74 -1.79 5.89 -0.16
N LEU A 75 -1.35 7.14 -0.37
CA LEU A 75 -0.60 7.89 0.65
C LEU A 75 -1.40 8.08 1.92
N ASN A 76 -2.67 8.47 1.80
CA ASN A 76 -3.54 8.69 2.95
C ASN A 76 -3.71 7.41 3.76
N LEU A 77 -3.88 6.27 3.10
CA LEU A 77 -3.99 4.98 3.76
C LEU A 77 -2.72 4.64 4.52
N TYR A 78 -1.58 4.90 3.91
CA TYR A 78 -0.31 4.64 4.57
C TYR A 78 -0.13 5.52 5.80
N ILE A 79 -0.51 6.80 5.71
CA ILE A 79 -0.42 7.73 6.84
C ILE A 79 -1.33 7.28 7.99
N GLU A 80 -2.56 6.86 7.69
CA GLU A 80 -3.47 6.32 8.70
C GLU A 80 -2.90 5.07 9.35
N TYR A 81 -2.38 4.15 8.54
CA TYR A 81 -1.76 2.94 9.03
C TYR A 81 -0.59 3.25 9.96
N LYS A 82 0.27 4.17 9.55
CA LYS A 82 1.43 4.58 10.30
C LYS A 82 1.06 5.15 11.67
N GLN A 83 0.03 5.99 11.72
CA GLN A 83 -0.45 6.58 12.97
C GLN A 83 -1.03 5.53 13.90
N LYS A 84 -1.62 4.47 13.35
CA LYS A 84 -2.31 3.45 14.12
C LYS A 84 -1.39 2.33 14.60
N TYR A 85 -0.39 1.95 13.81
CA TYR A 85 0.44 0.77 14.08
C TYR A 85 1.94 1.05 14.21
N LEU A 86 2.39 2.18 13.77
CA LEU A 86 3.78 2.60 13.87
C LEU A 86 3.90 3.84 14.74
#